data_65a88cbd4d72cb85c94278e22fe30cb2
#
_entry.id   65a88cbd4d72cb85c94278e22fe30cb2
#
_cell.length_a   1.000
_cell.length_b   1.000
_cell.length_c   1.000
_cell.angle_alpha   90.00
_cell.angle_beta   90.00
_cell.angle_gamma   90.00
#
_symmetry.space_group_name_H-M   'P 1'
#
loop_
_entity.id
_entity.type
_entity.pdbx_description
1 polymer ?
#
loop_
_entity_poly.entity_id
_entity_poly.type
_entity_poly.pdbx_seq_one_letter_code
_entity_poly.pdbx_strand_id
1 'polypeptide(L)'
;MGIPAAFRWLSNKYPKIISPVVEDRPIVMDDGTEIPVDITRANPNGEELDNLYLDMNGIVHPCAHPEDKPAPKDEEEMMLEIFKYTDRVVNMVRPRKILMIAVGTSRGVTVIVVLLASYR
;
A
#
# COMPACT_ATOMS: atom_id res chain seq x y z
N MET A 1 9.12 22.90 3.74
CA MET A 1 9.71 21.88 2.86
C MET A 1 9.62 20.54 3.58
N GLY A 2 9.00 19.59 2.99
CA GLY A 2 8.76 18.28 3.60
C GLY A 2 9.57 17.15 2.96
N ILE A 3 9.37 15.94 3.47
CA ILE A 3 9.95 14.67 2.98
C ILE A 3 9.86 14.50 1.45
N PRO A 4 8.79 14.91 0.73
CA PRO A 4 8.73 14.79 -0.73
C PRO A 4 9.87 15.48 -1.47
N ALA A 5 10.33 16.63 -0.98
CA ALA A 5 11.47 17.33 -1.58
C ALA A 5 12.79 16.58 -1.37
N ALA A 6 12.98 15.99 -0.19
CA ALA A 6 14.15 15.16 0.11
C ALA A 6 14.17 13.89 -0.75
N PHE A 7 13.04 13.22 -0.94
CA PHE A 7 12.92 12.05 -1.80
C PHE A 7 13.25 12.38 -3.27
N ARG A 8 12.70 13.48 -3.79
CA ARG A 8 13.01 13.96 -5.16
C ARG A 8 14.50 14.25 -5.33
N TRP A 9 15.10 14.94 -4.36
CA TRP A 9 16.54 15.21 -4.39
C TRP A 9 17.36 13.92 -4.38
N LEU A 10 17.02 12.98 -3.50
CA LEU A 10 17.72 11.70 -3.36
C LEU A 10 17.61 10.85 -4.61
N SER A 11 16.42 10.72 -5.19
CA SER A 11 16.16 9.94 -6.39
C SER A 11 16.85 10.53 -7.64
N ASN A 12 16.96 11.85 -7.72
CA ASN A 12 17.70 12.52 -8.79
C ASN A 12 19.22 12.31 -8.65
N LYS A 13 19.72 12.36 -7.41
CA LYS A 13 21.14 12.17 -7.13
C LYS A 13 21.59 10.72 -7.29
N TYR A 14 20.72 9.77 -6.93
CA TYR A 14 21.00 8.34 -6.97
C TYR A 14 19.86 7.57 -7.66
N PRO A 15 19.71 7.71 -9.00
CA PRO A 15 18.56 7.12 -9.72
C PRO A 15 18.48 5.59 -9.60
N LYS A 16 19.58 4.92 -9.32
CA LYS A 16 19.63 3.45 -9.13
C LYS A 16 18.98 2.95 -7.84
N ILE A 17 18.60 3.84 -6.92
CA ILE A 17 17.85 3.45 -5.72
C ILE A 17 16.37 3.20 -5.99
N ILE A 18 15.90 3.58 -7.18
CA ILE A 18 14.53 3.35 -7.61
C ILE A 18 14.50 2.15 -8.55
N SER A 19 13.72 1.16 -8.18
CA SER A 19 13.47 -0.02 -8.99
C SER A 19 11.97 -0.17 -9.24
N PRO A 20 11.55 -0.61 -10.44
CA PRO A 20 10.16 -0.98 -10.69
C PRO A 20 9.73 -2.08 -9.73
N VAL A 21 8.54 -1.95 -9.15
CA VAL A 21 7.97 -3.00 -8.31
C VAL A 21 7.39 -4.12 -9.19
N VAL A 22 7.63 -5.35 -8.78
CA VAL A 22 6.98 -6.54 -9.37
C VAL A 22 5.74 -6.86 -8.53
N GLU A 23 4.59 -6.85 -9.18
CA GLU A 23 3.30 -7.17 -8.55
C GLU A 23 2.78 -8.51 -9.05
N ASP A 24 2.45 -9.41 -8.13
CA ASP A 24 1.62 -10.56 -8.47
C ASP A 24 0.17 -10.08 -8.65
N ARG A 25 -0.53 -10.69 -9.59
CA ARG A 25 -1.94 -10.41 -9.84
C ARG A 25 -2.79 -11.61 -9.44
N PRO A 26 -4.02 -11.36 -8.99
CA PRO A 26 -4.99 -12.43 -8.81
C PRO A 26 -5.16 -13.22 -10.11
N ILE A 27 -5.38 -14.52 -9.97
CA ILE A 27 -5.64 -15.40 -11.11
C ILE A 27 -7.14 -15.42 -11.33
N VAL A 28 -7.58 -15.04 -12.53
CA VAL A 28 -8.99 -15.12 -12.93
C VAL A 28 -9.17 -16.45 -13.67
N MET A 29 -10.06 -17.31 -13.13
CA MET A 29 -10.42 -18.58 -13.71
C MET A 29 -11.40 -18.38 -14.87
N ASP A 30 -11.56 -19.39 -15.74
CA ASP A 30 -12.47 -19.35 -16.90
C ASP A 30 -13.93 -19.11 -16.51
N ASP A 31 -14.33 -19.49 -15.28
CA ASP A 31 -15.67 -19.26 -14.72
C ASP A 31 -15.87 -17.86 -14.11
N GLY A 32 -14.82 -17.00 -14.17
CA GLY A 32 -14.82 -15.66 -13.57
C GLY A 32 -14.46 -15.62 -12.10
N THR A 33 -14.16 -16.77 -11.49
CA THR A 33 -13.68 -16.82 -10.10
C THR A 33 -12.29 -16.21 -10.00
N GLU A 34 -12.09 -15.31 -9.04
CA GLU A 34 -10.82 -14.67 -8.79
C GLU A 34 -10.12 -15.34 -7.59
N ILE A 35 -8.92 -15.88 -7.84
CA ILE A 35 -8.06 -16.43 -6.79
C ILE A 35 -7.14 -15.30 -6.31
N PRO A 36 -7.24 -14.87 -5.04
CA PRO A 36 -6.41 -13.79 -4.53
C PRO A 36 -4.92 -14.15 -4.51
N VAL A 37 -4.09 -13.13 -4.46
CA VAL A 37 -2.63 -13.29 -4.35
C VAL A 37 -2.28 -13.97 -3.02
N ASP A 38 -1.45 -15.01 -3.07
CA ASP A 38 -0.95 -15.68 -1.89
C ASP A 38 0.24 -14.90 -1.30
N ILE A 39 -0.03 -14.08 -0.30
CA ILE A 39 0.98 -13.24 0.38
C ILE A 39 1.92 -14.02 1.30
N THR A 40 1.69 -15.32 1.51
CA THR A 40 2.59 -16.19 2.30
C THR A 40 3.81 -16.63 1.52
N ARG A 41 3.75 -16.54 0.19
CA ARG A 41 4.86 -16.84 -0.71
C ARG A 41 5.98 -15.80 -0.61
N ALA A 42 7.16 -16.18 -1.07
CA ALA A 42 8.29 -15.26 -1.17
C ALA A 42 7.93 -14.00 -1.97
N ASN A 43 8.48 -12.86 -1.56
CA ASN A 43 8.23 -11.60 -2.26
C ASN A 43 8.83 -11.64 -3.68
N PRO A 44 8.04 -11.38 -4.74
CA PRO A 44 8.51 -11.45 -6.12
C PRO A 44 9.59 -10.41 -6.45
N ASN A 45 9.79 -9.41 -5.60
CA ASN A 45 10.86 -8.42 -5.75
C ASN A 45 12.22 -8.91 -5.26
N GLY A 46 12.30 -10.13 -4.74
CA GLY A 46 13.55 -10.76 -4.30
C GLY A 46 14.04 -10.33 -2.91
N GLU A 47 13.28 -9.49 -2.22
CA GLU A 47 13.59 -9.00 -0.87
C GLU A 47 12.42 -9.28 0.06
N GLU A 48 12.71 -9.80 1.25
CA GLU A 48 11.71 -9.98 2.31
C GLU A 48 11.75 -8.79 3.26
N LEU A 49 10.58 -8.21 3.50
CA LEU A 49 10.44 -7.03 4.34
C LEU A 49 9.74 -7.38 5.65
N ASP A 50 10.32 -6.96 6.77
CA ASP A 50 9.77 -7.24 8.09
C ASP A 50 8.58 -6.35 8.42
N ASN A 51 8.68 -5.07 8.12
CA ASN A 51 7.73 -4.06 8.58
C ASN A 51 7.21 -3.21 7.42
N LEU A 52 5.92 -2.86 7.50
CA LEU A 52 5.29 -1.86 6.63
C LEU A 52 4.62 -0.80 7.50
N TYR A 53 4.93 0.46 7.22
CA TYR A 53 4.36 1.62 7.89
C TYR A 53 3.59 2.45 6.87
N LEU A 54 2.28 2.63 7.09
CA LEU A 54 1.40 3.37 6.20
C LEU A 54 0.90 4.64 6.88
N ASP A 55 1.16 5.80 6.26
CA ASP A 55 0.45 7.04 6.54
C ASP A 55 -0.79 7.10 5.65
N MET A 56 -1.96 6.86 6.25
CA MET A 56 -3.23 6.79 5.54
C MET A 56 -3.64 8.12 4.93
N ASN A 57 -3.16 9.25 5.43
CA ASN A 57 -3.48 10.55 4.83
C ASN A 57 -2.93 10.65 3.41
N GLY A 58 -1.76 10.06 3.15
CA GLY A 58 -1.18 9.94 1.81
C GLY A 58 -1.96 9.00 0.87
N ILE A 59 -2.79 8.11 1.42
CA ILE A 59 -3.64 7.18 0.65
C ILE A 59 -5.05 7.73 0.48
N VAL A 60 -5.63 8.27 1.54
CA VAL A 60 -7.01 8.80 1.54
C VAL A 60 -7.16 9.95 0.56
N HIS A 61 -6.21 10.89 0.53
CA HIS A 61 -6.33 12.07 -0.32
C HIS A 61 -6.40 11.74 -1.83
N PRO A 62 -5.52 10.91 -2.40
CA PRO A 62 -5.65 10.50 -3.80
C PRO A 62 -6.92 9.66 -4.08
N CYS A 63 -7.42 8.89 -3.11
CA CYS A 63 -8.65 8.13 -3.27
C CYS A 63 -9.90 9.02 -3.25
N ALA A 64 -9.88 10.09 -2.45
CA ALA A 64 -10.97 11.07 -2.39
C ALA A 64 -10.97 12.03 -3.59
N HIS A 65 -9.80 12.35 -4.12
CA HIS A 65 -9.60 13.31 -5.22
C HIS A 65 -8.67 12.72 -6.29
N PRO A 66 -9.10 11.67 -7.02
CA PRO A 66 -8.30 11.09 -8.10
C PRO A 66 -8.15 12.09 -9.27
N GLU A 67 -6.97 12.11 -9.87
CA GLU A 67 -6.69 13.01 -11.01
C GLU A 67 -7.15 12.39 -12.35
N ASP A 68 -7.18 11.07 -12.43
CA ASP A 68 -7.36 10.30 -13.68
C ASP A 68 -8.75 9.64 -13.82
N LYS A 69 -9.62 9.76 -12.82
CA LYS A 69 -10.98 9.20 -12.82
C LYS A 69 -11.94 10.11 -12.04
N PRO A 70 -13.28 9.95 -12.22
CA PRO A 70 -14.26 10.69 -11.42
C PRO A 70 -14.07 10.46 -9.92
N ALA A 71 -14.33 11.51 -9.13
CA ALA A 71 -14.34 11.41 -7.68
C ALA A 71 -15.40 10.40 -7.21
N PRO A 72 -15.17 9.70 -6.07
CA PRO A 72 -16.15 8.80 -5.48
C PRO A 72 -17.50 9.50 -5.25
N LYS A 73 -18.59 8.80 -5.49
CA LYS A 73 -19.95 9.34 -5.37
C LYS A 73 -20.39 9.51 -3.92
N ASP A 74 -19.89 8.65 -3.06
CA ASP A 74 -20.20 8.61 -1.64
C ASP A 74 -19.01 8.10 -0.81
N GLU A 75 -19.19 8.12 0.50
CA GLU A 75 -18.17 7.69 1.45
C GLU A 75 -17.86 6.18 1.33
N GLU A 76 -18.86 5.36 1.01
CA GLU A 76 -18.70 3.91 0.85
C GLU A 76 -17.79 3.59 -0.35
N GLU A 77 -18.01 4.24 -1.49
CA GLU A 77 -17.17 4.08 -2.67
C GLU A 77 -15.73 4.56 -2.39
N MET A 78 -15.57 5.68 -1.68
CA MET A 78 -14.26 6.15 -1.24
C MET A 78 -13.54 5.15 -0.34
N MET A 79 -14.23 4.58 0.63
CA MET A 79 -13.69 3.58 1.54
C MET A 79 -13.26 2.30 0.79
N LEU A 80 -14.04 1.85 -0.17
CA LEU A 80 -13.67 0.72 -1.03
C LEU A 80 -12.39 0.98 -1.81
N GLU A 81 -12.21 2.16 -2.35
CA GLU A 81 -10.97 2.53 -3.05
C GLU A 81 -9.77 2.57 -2.11
N ILE A 82 -9.95 3.07 -0.88
CA ILE A 82 -8.90 3.06 0.16
C ILE A 82 -8.51 1.63 0.51
N PHE A 83 -9.48 0.72 0.71
CA PHE A 83 -9.22 -0.68 0.99
C PHE A 83 -8.48 -1.37 -0.16
N LYS A 84 -8.91 -1.19 -1.39
CA LYS A 84 -8.27 -1.77 -2.57
C LYS A 84 -6.81 -1.31 -2.71
N TYR A 85 -6.58 -0.01 -2.52
CA TYR A 85 -5.23 0.54 -2.60
C TYR A 85 -4.33 0.03 -1.47
N THR A 86 -4.84 -0.01 -0.25
CA THR A 86 -4.11 -0.53 0.92
C THR A 86 -3.78 -2.00 0.75
N ASP A 87 -4.75 -2.81 0.32
CA ASP A 87 -4.55 -4.24 0.05
C ASP A 87 -3.48 -4.46 -1.03
N ARG A 88 -3.52 -3.68 -2.10
CA ARG A 88 -2.50 -3.73 -3.15
C ARG A 88 -1.10 -3.43 -2.61
N VAL A 89 -0.94 -2.40 -1.79
CA VAL A 89 0.36 -2.04 -1.18
C VAL A 89 0.86 -3.15 -0.24
N VAL A 90 -0.02 -3.71 0.58
CA VAL A 90 0.31 -4.84 1.46
C VAL A 90 0.74 -6.06 0.65
N ASN A 91 0.04 -6.36 -0.45
CA ASN A 91 0.39 -7.47 -1.35
C ASN A 91 1.74 -7.30 -2.03
N MET A 92 2.13 -6.06 -2.37
CA MET A 92 3.45 -5.76 -2.92
C MET A 92 4.57 -5.93 -1.90
N VAL A 93 4.35 -5.44 -0.69
CA VAL A 93 5.38 -5.40 0.37
C VAL A 93 5.48 -6.72 1.12
N ARG A 94 4.35 -7.37 1.42
CA ARG A 94 4.26 -8.62 2.20
C ARG A 94 5.02 -8.55 3.52
N PRO A 95 4.67 -7.61 4.42
CA PRO A 95 5.40 -7.46 5.68
C PRO A 95 5.31 -8.75 6.51
N ARG A 96 6.43 -9.15 7.11
CA ARG A 96 6.52 -10.43 7.84
C ARG A 96 6.29 -10.31 9.34
N LYS A 97 6.43 -9.11 9.91
CA LYS A 97 6.33 -8.89 11.36
C LYS A 97 5.31 -7.84 11.75
N ILE A 98 5.39 -6.65 11.15
CA ILE A 98 4.59 -5.51 11.57
C ILE A 98 3.93 -4.84 10.35
N LEU A 99 2.63 -4.63 10.45
CA LEU A 99 1.90 -3.66 9.65
C LEU A 99 1.41 -2.56 10.58
N MET A 100 1.86 -1.33 10.38
CA MET A 100 1.43 -0.16 11.12
C MET A 100 0.66 0.78 10.21
N ILE A 101 -0.53 1.14 10.63
CA ILE A 101 -1.40 2.08 9.92
C ILE A 101 -1.61 3.29 10.81
N ALA A 102 -1.23 4.47 10.33
CA ALA A 102 -1.42 5.73 11.03
C ALA A 102 -2.46 6.59 10.30
N VAL A 103 -3.46 7.04 11.04
CA VAL A 103 -4.51 7.94 10.54
C VAL A 103 -4.42 9.27 11.28
N GLY A 104 -4.09 10.34 10.57
CA GLY A 104 -4.10 11.69 11.12
C GLY A 104 -5.52 12.27 11.13
N THR A 105 -5.90 12.88 12.24
CA THR A 105 -7.15 13.62 12.37
C THR A 105 -6.86 15.03 12.88
N SER A 106 -7.83 15.94 12.77
CA SER A 106 -7.72 17.29 13.35
C SER A 106 -7.53 17.30 14.87
N ARG A 107 -7.78 16.17 15.54
CA ARG A 107 -7.66 16.00 17.00
C ARG A 107 -6.44 15.19 17.42
N GLY A 108 -5.61 14.74 16.48
CA GLY A 108 -4.43 13.94 16.76
C GLY A 108 -4.20 12.83 15.75
N VAL A 109 -3.32 11.89 16.10
CA VAL A 109 -2.99 10.73 15.26
C VAL A 109 -3.46 9.46 15.97
N THR A 110 -4.25 8.64 15.28
CA THR A 110 -4.58 7.28 15.69
C THR A 110 -3.65 6.32 14.99
N VAL A 111 -2.99 5.46 15.75
CA VAL A 111 -2.08 4.45 15.20
C VAL A 111 -2.65 3.08 15.49
N ILE A 112 -2.81 2.28 14.44
CA ILE A 112 -3.18 0.87 14.52
C ILE A 112 -1.95 0.05 14.19
N VAL A 113 -1.53 -0.82 15.10
CA VAL A 113 -0.42 -1.73 14.88
C VAL A 113 -0.94 -3.15 14.81
N VAL A 114 -0.70 -3.81 13.69
CA VAL A 114 -1.01 -5.23 13.52
C VAL A 114 0.29 -6.00 13.60
N LEU A 115 0.40 -6.86 14.59
CA LEU A 115 1.50 -7.81 14.69
C LEU A 115 1.15 -9.02 13.82
N LEU A 116 1.91 -9.20 12.76
CA LEU A 116 1.77 -10.36 11.89
C LEU A 116 2.53 -11.52 12.53
N ALA A 117 1.79 -12.54 12.96
CA ALA A 117 2.41 -13.77 13.39
C ALA A 117 3.21 -14.36 12.22
N SER A 118 4.50 -14.62 12.46
CA SER A 118 5.35 -15.29 11.49
C SER A 118 4.83 -16.72 11.31
N TYR A 119 4.01 -16.94 10.29
CA TYR A 119 3.73 -18.28 9.80
C TYR A 119 5.01 -18.78 9.09
N ARG A 120 5.77 -19.55 9.78
CA ARG A 120 6.85 -20.37 9.20
C ARG A 120 6.26 -21.64 8.62
#